data_926bef2ed649a1bbc8c2d46606291408
#
_entry.id   926bef2ed649a1bbc8c2d46606291408
#
_cell.length_a   1.000
_cell.length_b   1.000
_cell.length_c   1.000
_cell.angle_alpha   90.00
_cell.angle_beta   90.00
_cell.angle_gamma   90.00
#
_symmetry.space_group_name_H-M   'P 1'
#
loop_
_entity.id
_entity.type
_entity.pdbx_description
1 polymer ?
#
loop_
_entity_poly.entity_id
_entity_poly.type
_entity_poly.pdbx_seq_one_letter_code
_entity_poly.pdbx_strand_id
1 'polypeptide(L)'
;MYLELTAVRKMYDEDNGVKQIDLAVEKGMLLTLLGPSGCGKTTLLNLLGGFLKPDAGSIFLDGQEITSHVPEERPVSTVFQSYALFPHMNVLENVCYGLRFFHRMKKRDAVPVAEKYLDIVGLSEYAKTSVTALSGGQQQRVA
;
A
#
# COMPACT_ATOMS: atom_id res chain seq x y z
N MET A 1 -11.57 6.65 17.18
CA MET A 1 -10.49 5.82 16.60
C MET A 1 -10.39 6.12 15.11
N TYR A 2 -9.20 6.06 14.50
CA TYR A 2 -9.04 6.24 13.06
C TYR A 2 -9.05 4.91 12.31
N LEU A 3 -8.29 3.94 12.80
CA LEU A 3 -8.36 2.55 12.33
C LEU A 3 -8.81 1.67 13.48
N GLU A 4 -9.80 0.80 13.24
CA GLU A 4 -10.31 -0.13 14.24
C GLU A 4 -10.55 -1.51 13.60
N LEU A 5 -10.06 -2.53 14.25
CA LEU A 5 -10.30 -3.93 13.93
C LEU A 5 -11.02 -4.56 15.12
N THR A 6 -12.13 -5.21 14.86
CA THR A 6 -12.93 -5.89 15.89
C THR A 6 -13.05 -7.35 15.55
N ALA A 7 -12.47 -8.22 16.38
CA ALA A 7 -12.48 -9.67 16.24
C ALA A 7 -12.09 -10.18 14.83
N VAL A 8 -11.16 -9.49 14.17
CA VAL A 8 -10.75 -9.83 12.80
C VAL A 8 -10.00 -11.15 12.80
N ARG A 9 -10.47 -12.09 11.99
CA ARG A 9 -9.92 -13.42 11.84
C ARG A 9 -9.66 -13.74 10.38
N LYS A 10 -8.53 -14.41 10.09
CA LYS A 10 -8.20 -14.97 8.78
C LYS A 10 -7.35 -16.21 8.93
N MET A 11 -7.90 -17.37 8.59
CA MET A 11 -7.18 -18.64 8.63
C MET A 11 -6.95 -19.16 7.21
N TYR A 12 -5.81 -19.76 6.99
CA TYR A 12 -5.47 -20.48 5.75
C TYR A 12 -5.66 -21.99 5.91
N ASP A 13 -5.44 -22.48 7.14
CA ASP A 13 -5.68 -23.84 7.58
C ASP A 13 -5.93 -23.83 9.11
N GLU A 14 -5.92 -25.00 9.77
CA GLU A 14 -6.22 -25.13 11.22
C GLU A 14 -5.21 -24.37 12.10
N ASP A 15 -3.95 -24.28 11.68
CA ASP A 15 -2.86 -23.72 12.47
C ASP A 15 -2.34 -22.38 11.96
N ASN A 16 -2.48 -22.10 10.66
CA ASN A 16 -1.86 -20.94 10.02
C ASN A 16 -2.89 -19.85 9.73
N GLY A 17 -2.56 -18.63 10.16
CA GLY A 17 -3.38 -17.46 9.93
C GLY A 17 -3.35 -16.49 11.10
N VAL A 18 -4.35 -15.65 11.13
CA VAL A 18 -4.62 -14.69 12.19
C VAL A 18 -5.88 -15.15 12.93
N LYS A 19 -5.72 -15.65 14.15
CA LYS A 19 -6.82 -16.29 14.92
C LYS A 19 -7.87 -15.28 15.37
N GLN A 20 -7.44 -14.16 15.90
CA GLN A 20 -8.26 -13.02 16.25
C GLN A 20 -7.37 -11.81 16.49
N ILE A 21 -7.74 -10.65 15.92
CA ILE A 21 -7.11 -9.37 16.22
C ILE A 21 -8.18 -8.34 16.57
N ASP A 22 -7.95 -7.69 17.70
CA ASP A 22 -8.60 -6.46 18.10
C ASP A 22 -7.52 -5.38 18.16
N LEU A 23 -7.70 -4.28 17.43
CA LEU A 23 -6.71 -3.21 17.30
C LEU A 23 -7.42 -1.87 17.13
N ALA A 24 -6.93 -0.85 17.82
CA ALA A 24 -7.41 0.50 17.67
C ALA A 24 -6.22 1.46 17.54
N VAL A 25 -6.23 2.30 16.50
CA VAL A 25 -5.18 3.27 16.19
C VAL A 25 -5.79 4.64 15.99
N GLU A 26 -5.24 5.66 16.64
CA GLU A 26 -5.66 7.03 16.46
C GLU A 26 -5.05 7.67 15.21
N LYS A 27 -5.68 8.73 14.71
CA LYS A 27 -5.18 9.48 13.55
C LYS A 27 -3.81 10.10 13.86
N GLY A 28 -2.89 9.96 12.92
CA GLY A 28 -1.53 10.49 13.05
C GLY A 28 -0.55 9.60 13.82
N MET A 29 -0.99 8.46 14.35
CA MET A 29 -0.13 7.52 15.04
C MET A 29 0.70 6.68 14.05
N LEU A 30 1.94 6.38 14.44
CA LEU A 30 2.78 5.37 13.81
C LEU A 30 2.61 4.04 14.56
N LEU A 31 2.13 3.02 13.89
CA LEU A 31 2.04 1.67 14.42
C LEU A 31 3.11 0.78 13.80
N THR A 32 3.87 0.07 14.63
CA THR A 32 4.86 -0.92 14.19
C THR A 32 4.41 -2.32 14.56
N LEU A 33 4.38 -3.24 13.58
CA LEU A 33 4.10 -4.65 13.80
C LEU A 33 5.41 -5.44 13.91
N LEU A 34 5.68 -5.98 15.09
CA LEU A 34 6.88 -6.78 15.37
C LEU A 34 6.51 -8.25 15.59
N GLY A 35 7.39 -9.14 15.22
CA GLY A 35 7.24 -10.57 15.43
C GLY A 35 8.04 -11.42 14.42
N PRO A 36 8.19 -12.74 14.68
CA PRO A 36 8.91 -13.65 13.81
C PRO A 36 8.23 -13.80 12.43
N SER A 37 8.94 -14.43 11.48
CA SER A 37 8.35 -14.80 10.19
C SER A 37 7.16 -15.75 10.41
N GLY A 38 6.11 -15.58 9.62
CA GLY A 38 4.90 -16.42 9.71
C GLY A 38 3.89 -16.00 10.79
N CYS A 39 4.16 -15.03 11.67
CA CYS A 39 3.22 -14.62 12.72
C CYS A 39 2.01 -13.78 12.25
N GLY A 40 1.76 -13.67 10.96
CA GLY A 40 0.56 -13.00 10.43
C GLY A 40 0.67 -11.51 10.09
N LYS A 41 1.86 -10.86 10.20
CA LYS A 41 2.03 -9.43 9.87
C LYS A 41 1.57 -9.09 8.44
N THR A 42 2.05 -9.84 7.46
CA THR A 42 1.68 -9.65 6.06
C THR A 42 0.20 -9.94 5.82
N THR A 43 -0.36 -10.94 6.49
CA THR A 43 -1.79 -11.24 6.44
C THR A 43 -2.61 -10.07 6.95
N LEU A 44 -2.21 -9.48 8.08
CA LEU A 44 -2.88 -8.31 8.65
C LEU A 44 -2.81 -7.10 7.70
N LEU A 45 -1.64 -6.81 7.13
CA LEU A 45 -1.48 -5.73 6.14
C LEU A 45 -2.35 -5.96 4.90
N ASN A 46 -2.43 -7.20 4.40
CA ASN A 46 -3.29 -7.55 3.27
C ASN A 46 -4.78 -7.44 3.60
N LEU A 47 -5.19 -7.75 4.83
CA LEU A 47 -6.55 -7.51 5.31
C LEU A 47 -6.87 -6.02 5.35
N LEU A 48 -5.96 -5.19 5.84
CA LEU A 48 -6.10 -3.73 5.87
C LEU A 48 -6.12 -3.13 4.47
N GLY A 49 -5.28 -3.61 3.56
CA GLY A 49 -5.24 -3.17 2.17
C GLY A 49 -6.40 -3.66 1.29
N GLY A 50 -7.22 -4.61 1.79
CA GLY A 50 -8.33 -5.17 1.00
C GLY A 50 -7.93 -6.27 0.03
N PHE A 51 -6.66 -6.71 0.04
CA PHE A 51 -6.16 -7.82 -0.78
C PHE A 51 -6.62 -9.19 -0.27
N LEU A 52 -7.06 -9.25 1.00
CA LEU A 52 -7.67 -10.40 1.63
C LEU A 52 -8.97 -10.01 2.32
N LYS A 53 -9.96 -10.90 2.27
CA LYS A 53 -11.19 -10.77 3.07
C LYS A 53 -11.01 -11.52 4.37
N PRO A 54 -11.40 -10.96 5.52
CA PRO A 54 -11.44 -11.69 6.78
C PRO A 54 -12.51 -12.79 6.73
N ASP A 55 -12.30 -13.83 7.49
CA ASP A 55 -13.28 -14.92 7.68
C ASP A 55 -14.32 -14.52 8.74
N ALA A 56 -13.95 -13.61 9.65
CA ALA A 56 -14.83 -13.03 10.66
C ALA A 56 -14.28 -11.68 11.14
N GLY A 57 -15.13 -10.90 11.79
CA GLY A 57 -14.80 -9.58 12.34
C GLY A 57 -14.98 -8.46 11.33
N SER A 58 -14.73 -7.23 11.77
CA SER A 58 -14.95 -6.01 11.00
C SER A 58 -13.75 -5.08 11.05
N ILE A 59 -13.54 -4.33 9.97
CA ILE A 59 -12.48 -3.32 9.81
C ILE A 59 -13.15 -1.99 9.54
N PHE A 60 -12.83 -0.98 10.36
CA PHE A 60 -13.31 0.39 10.21
C PHE A 60 -12.15 1.34 9.99
N LEU A 61 -12.35 2.31 9.10
CA LEU A 61 -11.42 3.40 8.88
C LEU A 61 -12.18 4.73 8.93
N ASP A 62 -11.75 5.63 9.80
CA ASP A 62 -12.39 6.94 10.06
C ASP A 62 -13.91 6.82 10.30
N GLY A 63 -14.31 5.78 11.08
CA GLY A 63 -15.69 5.47 11.40
C GLY A 63 -16.50 4.77 10.31
N GLN A 64 -15.92 4.56 9.12
CA GLN A 64 -16.58 3.85 8.02
C GLN A 64 -16.12 2.39 7.99
N GLU A 65 -17.06 1.46 7.90
CA GLU A 65 -16.74 0.05 7.71
C GLU A 65 -16.21 -0.20 6.29
N ILE A 66 -15.01 -0.78 6.21
CA ILE A 66 -14.34 -1.11 4.95
C ILE A 66 -14.08 -2.60 4.77
N THR A 67 -14.68 -3.45 5.60
CA THR A 67 -14.44 -4.91 5.64
C THR A 67 -14.62 -5.58 4.27
N SER A 68 -15.67 -5.21 3.54
CA SER A 68 -16.01 -5.79 2.24
C SER A 68 -15.47 -5.01 1.05
N HIS A 69 -14.88 -3.82 1.26
CA HIS A 69 -14.35 -2.98 0.19
C HIS A 69 -13.13 -3.62 -0.47
N VAL A 70 -13.07 -3.56 -1.78
CA VAL A 70 -11.90 -3.96 -2.57
C VAL A 70 -10.78 -2.92 -2.44
N PRO A 71 -9.52 -3.23 -2.77
CA PRO A 71 -8.39 -2.31 -2.57
C PRO A 71 -8.61 -0.92 -3.16
N GLU A 72 -9.21 -0.85 -4.35
CA GLU A 72 -9.46 0.40 -5.09
C GLU A 72 -10.48 1.33 -4.41
N GLU A 73 -11.34 0.79 -3.55
CA GLU A 73 -12.37 1.52 -2.81
C GLU A 73 -11.88 1.97 -1.42
N ARG A 74 -10.71 1.48 -0.98
CA ARG A 74 -10.18 1.81 0.34
C ARG A 74 -9.33 3.08 0.30
N PRO A 75 -9.54 4.03 1.20
CA PRO A 75 -8.70 5.23 1.30
C PRO A 75 -7.38 4.93 2.03
N VAL A 76 -6.66 3.89 1.58
CA VAL A 76 -5.37 3.45 2.11
C VAL A 76 -4.37 3.28 0.97
N SER A 77 -3.09 3.49 1.25
CA SER A 77 -2.00 3.22 0.31
C SER A 77 -1.09 2.14 0.90
N THR A 78 -0.67 1.20 0.06
CA THR A 78 0.22 0.10 0.45
C THR A 78 1.52 0.18 -0.34
N VAL A 79 2.65 0.24 0.37
CA VAL A 79 3.97 0.04 -0.22
C VAL A 79 4.35 -1.43 -0.08
N PHE A 80 4.48 -2.12 -1.21
CA PHE A 80 4.82 -3.54 -1.23
C PHE A 80 6.32 -3.75 -0.98
N GLN A 81 6.68 -4.86 -0.38
CA GLN A 81 8.07 -5.25 -0.16
C GLN A 81 8.86 -5.40 -1.47
N SER A 82 8.19 -5.78 -2.56
CA SER A 82 8.75 -5.84 -3.92
C SER A 82 8.58 -4.54 -4.70
N TYR A 83 8.15 -3.47 -4.03
CA TYR A 83 7.87 -2.14 -4.59
C TYR A 83 6.73 -2.08 -5.61
N ALA A 84 6.32 -3.19 -6.21
CA ALA A 84 5.24 -3.33 -7.21
C ALA A 84 5.35 -2.36 -8.40
N LEU A 85 6.57 -1.98 -8.79
CA LEU A 85 6.81 -1.13 -9.94
C LEU A 85 6.45 -1.85 -11.25
N PHE A 86 5.93 -1.13 -12.21
CA PHE A 86 5.61 -1.63 -13.54
C PHE A 86 6.89 -1.76 -14.38
N PRO A 87 7.40 -2.98 -14.64
CA PRO A 87 8.73 -3.17 -15.26
C PRO A 87 8.79 -2.73 -16.73
N HIS A 88 7.66 -2.61 -17.40
CA HIS A 88 7.53 -2.16 -18.78
C HIS A 88 7.43 -0.62 -18.90
N MET A 89 7.44 0.10 -17.80
CA MET A 89 7.40 1.56 -17.72
C MET A 89 8.73 2.12 -17.23
N ASN A 90 9.06 3.35 -17.64
CA ASN A 90 10.16 4.09 -17.04
C ASN A 90 9.77 4.68 -15.67
N VAL A 91 10.74 5.31 -15.00
CA VAL A 91 10.55 5.91 -13.65
C VAL A 91 9.43 6.95 -13.66
N LEU A 92 9.46 7.90 -14.59
CA LEU A 92 8.45 8.96 -14.67
C LEU A 92 7.04 8.40 -14.93
N GLU A 93 6.93 7.38 -15.78
CA GLU A 93 5.66 6.73 -16.09
C GLU A 93 5.10 5.98 -14.87
N ASN A 94 5.94 5.34 -14.06
CA ASN A 94 5.54 4.70 -12.81
C ASN A 94 4.96 5.74 -11.84
N VAL A 95 5.67 6.85 -11.61
CA VAL A 95 5.20 7.93 -10.71
C VAL A 95 3.92 8.58 -11.24
N CYS A 96 3.80 8.76 -12.56
CA CYS A 96 2.60 9.32 -13.19
C CYS A 96 1.41 8.36 -13.14
N TYR A 97 1.61 7.07 -12.90
CA TYR A 97 0.54 6.08 -13.05
C TYR A 97 -0.66 6.39 -12.16
N GLY A 98 -0.46 6.54 -10.87
CA GLY A 98 -1.52 6.87 -9.92
C GLY A 98 -2.22 8.20 -10.24
N LEU A 99 -1.46 9.23 -10.63
CA LEU A 99 -2.00 10.53 -11.00
C LEU A 99 -2.93 10.43 -12.22
N ARG A 100 -2.58 9.60 -13.19
CA ARG A 100 -3.33 9.46 -14.44
C ARG A 100 -4.55 8.55 -14.32
N PHE A 101 -4.40 7.40 -13.67
CA PHE A 101 -5.43 6.37 -13.64
C PHE A 101 -6.36 6.52 -12.44
N PHE A 102 -5.84 6.84 -11.26
CA PHE A 102 -6.65 7.01 -10.07
C PHE A 102 -7.22 8.43 -9.98
N HIS A 103 -6.38 9.46 -10.13
CA HIS A 103 -6.83 10.87 -10.10
C HIS A 103 -7.31 11.41 -11.46
N ARG A 104 -7.28 10.57 -12.52
CA ARG A 104 -7.74 10.92 -13.88
C ARG A 104 -7.10 12.17 -14.46
N MET A 105 -5.88 12.51 -14.04
CA MET A 105 -5.15 13.67 -14.55
C MET A 105 -4.73 13.45 -15.99
N LYS A 106 -4.78 14.52 -16.81
CA LYS A 106 -4.18 14.50 -18.15
C LYS A 106 -2.65 14.39 -18.05
N LYS A 107 -2.02 13.72 -19.02
CA LYS A 107 -0.55 13.54 -19.03
C LYS A 107 0.21 14.85 -18.85
N ARG A 108 -0.22 15.93 -19.53
CA ARG A 108 0.41 17.26 -19.45
C ARG A 108 0.42 17.84 -18.03
N ASP A 109 -0.58 17.46 -17.21
CA ASP A 109 -0.75 18.00 -15.84
C ASP A 109 -0.10 17.04 -14.80
N ALA A 110 -0.03 15.75 -15.09
CA ALA A 110 0.59 14.73 -14.22
C ALA A 110 2.13 14.80 -14.26
N VAL A 111 2.74 15.05 -15.43
CA VAL A 111 4.19 15.06 -15.61
C VAL A 111 4.88 16.08 -14.69
N PRO A 112 4.51 17.37 -14.64
CA PRO A 112 5.15 18.33 -13.75
C PRO A 112 5.03 17.94 -12.26
N VAL A 113 3.93 17.32 -11.87
CA VAL A 113 3.72 16.84 -10.49
C VAL A 113 4.68 15.68 -10.19
N ALA A 114 4.78 14.71 -11.10
CA ALA A 114 5.67 13.57 -10.95
C ALA A 114 7.16 14.00 -10.93
N GLU A 115 7.56 14.94 -11.79
CA GLU A 115 8.93 15.48 -11.81
C GLU A 115 9.29 16.15 -10.48
N LYS A 116 8.36 16.90 -9.88
CA LYS A 116 8.56 17.50 -8.55
C LYS A 116 8.81 16.42 -7.48
N TYR A 117 8.09 15.31 -7.49
CA TYR A 117 8.31 14.22 -6.53
C TYR A 117 9.64 13.52 -6.79
N LEU A 118 10.02 13.32 -8.05
CA LEU A 118 11.33 12.77 -8.42
C LEU A 118 12.48 13.64 -7.93
N ASP A 119 12.31 14.95 -7.98
CA ASP A 119 13.30 15.90 -7.45
C ASP A 119 13.45 15.78 -5.94
N ILE A 120 12.33 15.70 -5.20
CA ILE A 120 12.33 15.52 -3.72
C ILE A 120 13.09 14.27 -3.30
N VAL A 121 12.99 13.18 -4.07
CA VAL A 121 13.67 11.91 -3.76
C VAL A 121 15.02 11.75 -4.45
N GLY A 122 15.52 12.79 -5.16
CA GLY A 122 16.82 12.81 -5.84
C GLY A 122 16.91 11.83 -7.01
N LEU A 123 15.85 11.70 -7.80
CA LEU A 123 15.77 10.78 -8.94
C LEU A 123 15.41 11.46 -10.27
N SER A 124 15.52 12.79 -10.36
CA SER A 124 15.20 13.56 -11.57
C SER A 124 15.96 13.07 -12.80
N GLU A 125 17.25 12.75 -12.64
CA GLU A 125 18.11 12.25 -13.73
C GLU A 125 17.65 10.88 -14.28
N TYR A 126 16.96 10.10 -13.45
CA TYR A 126 16.49 8.75 -13.79
C TYR A 126 15.09 8.73 -14.41
N ALA A 127 14.43 9.88 -14.61
CA ALA A 127 13.04 9.96 -15.07
C ALA A 127 12.73 9.09 -16.29
N LYS A 128 13.65 8.99 -17.24
CA LYS A 128 13.49 8.20 -18.47
C LYS A 128 14.13 6.80 -18.40
N THR A 129 14.75 6.44 -17.27
CA THR A 129 15.40 5.15 -17.06
C THR A 129 14.34 4.07 -16.79
N SER A 130 14.56 2.86 -17.30
CA SER A 130 13.74 1.70 -16.93
C SER A 130 13.88 1.43 -15.43
N VAL A 131 12.76 1.15 -14.75
CA VAL A 131 12.79 0.82 -13.31
C VAL A 131 13.59 -0.44 -13.02
N THR A 132 13.73 -1.36 -13.98
CA THR A 132 14.53 -2.58 -13.84
C THR A 132 16.04 -2.32 -13.84
N ALA A 133 16.51 -1.17 -14.31
CA ALA A 133 17.91 -0.76 -14.31
C ALA A 133 18.31 -0.03 -13.00
N LEU A 134 17.36 0.26 -12.13
CA LEU A 134 17.59 0.94 -10.87
C LEU A 134 18.09 -0.04 -9.78
N SER A 135 18.91 0.49 -8.85
CA SER A 135 19.22 -0.22 -7.61
C SER A 135 17.95 -0.39 -6.74
N GLY A 136 17.95 -1.38 -5.83
CA GLY A 136 16.80 -1.61 -4.92
C GLY A 136 16.42 -0.37 -4.11
N GLY A 137 17.39 0.41 -3.61
CA GLY A 137 17.13 1.66 -2.90
C GLY A 137 16.55 2.77 -3.79
N GLN A 138 16.92 2.79 -5.08
CA GLN A 138 16.29 3.70 -6.06
C GLN A 138 14.86 3.27 -6.37
N GLN A 139 14.63 1.96 -6.58
CA GLN A 139 13.28 1.41 -6.79
C GLN A 139 12.35 1.71 -5.61
N GLN A 140 12.87 1.58 -4.37
CA GLN A 140 12.12 1.91 -3.16
C GLN A 140 11.68 3.38 -3.13
N ARG A 141 12.53 4.29 -3.61
CA ARG A 141 12.20 5.73 -3.67
C ARG A 141 11.23 6.08 -4.79
N VAL A 142 11.11 5.24 -5.82
CA VAL A 142 10.11 5.40 -6.90
C VAL A 142 8.74 4.92 -6.44
N ALA A 143 8.67 3.88 -5.58
CA ALA A 143 7.44 3.31 -5.04
C ALA A 143 6.78 4.21 -3.99
#